data_ac8e244bd848d51c0bf61aab0ef889ad
#
_entry.id   ac8e244bd848d51c0bf61aab0ef889ad
#
_cell.length_a   1.000
_cell.length_b   1.000
_cell.length_c   1.000
_cell.angle_alpha   90.00
_cell.angle_beta   90.00
_cell.angle_gamma   90.00
#
_symmetry.space_group_name_H-M   'P 1'
#
loop_
_entity.id
_entity.type
_entity.pdbx_description
1 polymer ?
#
loop_
_entity_poly.entity_id
_entity_poly.type
_entity_poly.pdbx_seq_one_letter_code
_entity_poly.pdbx_strand_id
1 'polypeptide(L)'
;SQWIMFGMLGGFVFLAPLVCVGLYAISAQLERGQEPVLSRSLRAAFRRHIGNEAVFALVLLVIFLVWSRAAVIVTAVMFPTDGNPTTAELASFLAFGSGIGAIFAAVTFSASAFSLPMIMHRDVDSVTAIVTSVNAVLRNKGAMLVWLAMIVFALALGVVTAFVGLIV
;
A
#
# COMPACT_ATOMS: atom_id res chain seq x y z
N SER A 1 -20.19 -6.97 9.77
CA SER A 1 -20.70 -5.92 8.86
C SER A 1 -19.56 -5.47 7.95
N GLN A 2 -19.76 -5.55 6.63
CA GLN A 2 -18.74 -5.21 5.60
C GLN A 2 -18.21 -3.78 5.78
N TRP A 3 -19.06 -2.85 6.21
CA TRP A 3 -18.70 -1.45 6.43
C TRP A 3 -17.62 -1.25 7.51
N ILE A 4 -17.67 -2.05 8.58
CA ILE A 4 -16.64 -2.01 9.64
C ILE A 4 -15.30 -2.48 9.07
N MET A 5 -15.30 -3.53 8.28
CA MET A 5 -14.09 -4.06 7.65
C MET A 5 -13.46 -3.04 6.70
N PHE A 6 -14.26 -2.39 5.83
CA PHE A 6 -13.76 -1.32 4.96
C PHE A 6 -13.25 -0.11 5.75
N GLY A 7 -13.93 0.26 6.83
CA GLY A 7 -13.47 1.32 7.73
C GLY A 7 -12.12 1.00 8.37
N MET A 8 -11.93 -0.22 8.87
CA MET A 8 -10.66 -0.66 9.45
C MET A 8 -9.54 -0.72 8.42
N LEU A 9 -9.81 -1.26 7.23
CA LEU A 9 -8.84 -1.30 6.14
C LEU A 9 -8.47 0.10 5.66
N GLY A 10 -9.43 1.00 5.49
CA GLY A 10 -9.17 2.39 5.11
C GLY A 10 -8.35 3.13 6.17
N GLY A 11 -8.67 2.91 7.46
CA GLY A 11 -7.87 3.44 8.57
C GLY A 11 -6.43 2.91 8.55
N PHE A 12 -6.24 1.63 8.27
CA PHE A 12 -4.91 1.03 8.14
C PHE A 12 -4.14 1.64 6.95
N VAL A 13 -4.77 1.74 5.78
CA VAL A 13 -4.15 2.34 4.58
C VAL A 13 -3.70 3.77 4.83
N PHE A 14 -4.48 4.55 5.60
CA PHE A 14 -4.13 5.91 5.96
C PHE A 14 -3.00 5.98 7.00
N LEU A 15 -3.04 5.10 8.01
CA LEU A 15 -2.06 5.11 9.11
C LEU A 15 -0.73 4.46 8.74
N ALA A 16 -0.73 3.47 7.83
CA ALA A 16 0.48 2.72 7.47
C ALA A 16 1.65 3.62 6.99
N PRO A 17 1.46 4.60 6.08
CA PRO A 17 2.53 5.51 5.71
C PRO A 17 3.10 6.29 6.89
N LEU A 18 2.23 6.75 7.79
CA LEU A 18 2.63 7.51 8.97
C LEU A 18 3.49 6.67 9.94
N VAL A 19 3.17 5.39 10.10
CA VAL A 19 3.98 4.46 10.90
C VAL A 19 5.33 4.17 10.22
N CYS A 20 5.33 3.99 8.89
CA CYS A 20 6.55 3.74 8.12
C CYS A 20 7.58 4.87 8.27
N VAL A 21 7.14 6.11 8.42
CA VAL A 21 8.00 7.27 8.70
C VAL A 21 8.89 7.05 9.92
N GLY A 22 8.31 6.52 10.99
CA GLY A 22 9.06 6.20 12.21
C GLY A 22 10.15 5.15 11.95
N LEU A 23 9.84 4.13 11.14
CA LEU A 23 10.81 3.08 10.79
C LEU A 23 11.94 3.64 9.91
N TYR A 24 11.62 4.50 8.94
CA TYR A 24 12.65 5.17 8.14
C TYR A 24 13.55 6.08 8.98
N ALA A 25 12.98 6.80 9.96
CA ALA A 25 13.76 7.64 10.86
C ALA A 25 14.73 6.82 11.73
N ILE A 26 14.31 5.65 12.18
CA ILE A 26 15.17 4.71 12.94
C ILE A 26 16.27 4.17 12.03
N SER A 27 15.95 3.72 10.82
CA SER A 27 16.92 3.22 9.85
C SER A 27 18.00 4.27 9.54
N ALA A 28 17.62 5.52 9.33
CA ALA A 28 18.55 6.62 9.08
C ALA A 28 19.45 6.93 10.29
N GLN A 29 18.99 6.69 11.52
CA GLN A 29 19.84 6.85 12.72
C GLN A 29 20.84 5.71 12.84
N LEU A 30 20.42 4.48 12.58
CA LEU A 30 21.30 3.31 12.57
C LEU A 30 22.41 3.45 11.53
N GLU A 31 22.11 3.93 10.33
CA GLU A 31 23.11 4.22 9.29
C GLU A 31 24.16 5.23 9.73
N ARG A 32 23.79 6.17 10.61
CA ARG A 32 24.70 7.18 11.18
C ARG A 32 25.43 6.70 12.45
N GLY A 33 25.27 5.44 12.85
CA GLY A 33 25.84 4.87 14.06
C GLY A 33 25.26 5.44 15.34
N GLN A 34 24.07 6.02 15.30
CA GLN A 34 23.38 6.57 16.46
C GLN A 34 22.46 5.52 17.09
N GLU A 35 22.39 5.51 18.41
CA GLU A 35 21.42 4.66 19.11
C GLU A 35 19.99 5.20 18.88
N PRO A 36 19.10 4.41 18.27
CA PRO A 36 17.75 4.86 17.96
C PRO A 36 16.89 4.89 19.22
N VAL A 37 16.31 6.05 19.52
CA VAL A 37 15.27 6.18 20.55
C VAL A 37 13.92 6.33 19.87
N LEU A 38 13.11 5.25 19.85
CA LEU A 38 11.86 5.14 19.12
C LEU A 38 10.92 6.36 19.33
N SER A 39 10.71 6.76 20.56
CA SER A 39 9.81 7.89 20.88
C SER A 39 10.31 9.24 20.36
N ARG A 40 11.63 9.45 20.39
CA ARG A 40 12.27 10.68 19.90
C ARG A 40 12.26 10.71 18.36
N SER A 41 12.56 9.57 17.73
CA SER A 41 12.60 9.41 16.28
C SER A 41 11.22 9.60 15.67
N LEU A 42 10.21 8.96 16.23
CA LEU A 42 8.80 9.15 15.82
C LEU A 42 8.39 10.62 15.96
N ARG A 43 8.61 11.23 17.11
CA ARG A 43 8.20 12.62 17.35
C ARG A 43 8.92 13.60 16.41
N ALA A 44 10.20 13.42 16.15
CA ALA A 44 10.96 14.27 15.24
C ALA A 44 10.49 14.11 13.79
N ALA A 45 10.30 12.89 13.33
CA ALA A 45 9.80 12.58 11.98
C ALA A 45 8.39 13.16 11.77
N PHE A 46 7.47 12.90 12.69
CA PHE A 46 6.11 13.45 12.63
C PHE A 46 6.07 14.99 12.58
N ARG A 47 6.94 15.68 13.34
CA ARG A 47 6.94 17.15 13.37
C ARG A 47 7.47 17.77 12.08
N ARG A 48 8.39 17.10 11.39
CA ARG A 48 9.08 17.65 10.22
C ARG A 48 8.31 17.43 8.91
N HIS A 49 7.69 16.27 8.74
CA HIS A 49 7.16 15.84 7.45
C HIS A 49 5.65 15.55 7.44
N ILE A 50 4.96 15.70 8.59
CA ILE A 50 3.56 15.27 8.74
C ILE A 50 2.61 15.83 7.66
N GLY A 51 2.86 17.05 7.17
CA GLY A 51 2.04 17.65 6.12
C GLY A 51 2.14 16.89 4.80
N ASN A 52 3.35 16.63 4.34
CA ASN A 52 3.59 15.89 3.10
C ASN A 52 3.16 14.43 3.22
N GLU A 53 3.41 13.80 4.36
CA GLU A 53 3.03 12.42 4.62
C GLU A 53 1.51 12.25 4.70
N ALA A 54 0.81 13.21 5.32
CA ALA A 54 -0.65 13.20 5.37
C ALA A 54 -1.26 13.35 3.97
N VAL A 55 -0.69 14.19 3.10
CA VAL A 55 -1.11 14.32 1.70
C VAL A 55 -0.88 13.01 0.95
N PHE A 56 0.29 12.39 1.13
CA PHE A 56 0.59 11.08 0.54
C PHE A 56 -0.37 9.99 1.02
N ALA A 57 -0.61 9.91 2.33
CA ALA A 57 -1.56 8.97 2.92
C ALA A 57 -2.99 9.19 2.40
N LEU A 58 -3.38 10.47 2.22
CA LEU A 58 -4.68 10.83 1.64
C LEU A 58 -4.80 10.34 0.19
N VAL A 59 -3.77 10.47 -0.63
CA VAL A 59 -3.76 9.94 -2.00
C VAL A 59 -3.97 8.44 -2.00
N LEU A 60 -3.26 7.69 -1.15
CA LEU A 60 -3.45 6.24 -1.02
C LEU A 60 -4.85 5.89 -0.53
N LEU A 61 -5.39 6.66 0.41
CA LEU A 61 -6.76 6.48 0.89
C LEU A 61 -7.78 6.70 -0.23
N VAL A 62 -7.62 7.72 -1.07
CA VAL A 62 -8.50 7.96 -2.23
C VAL A 62 -8.43 6.79 -3.20
N ILE A 63 -7.24 6.30 -3.54
CA ILE A 63 -7.08 5.12 -4.40
C ILE A 63 -7.83 3.91 -3.78
N PHE A 64 -7.68 3.68 -2.48
CA PHE A 64 -8.37 2.62 -1.76
C PHE A 64 -9.89 2.77 -1.80
N LEU A 65 -10.42 3.99 -1.60
CA LEU A 65 -11.86 4.25 -1.64
C LEU A 65 -12.44 4.01 -3.03
N VAL A 66 -11.74 4.44 -4.09
CA VAL A 66 -12.15 4.17 -5.48
C VAL A 66 -12.12 2.66 -5.76
N TRP A 67 -11.06 1.96 -5.33
CA TRP A 67 -11.00 0.50 -5.45
C TRP A 67 -12.13 -0.19 -4.69
N SER A 68 -12.43 0.22 -3.46
CA SER A 68 -13.51 -0.37 -2.66
C SER A 68 -14.88 -0.19 -3.33
N ARG A 69 -15.11 0.95 -3.98
CA ARG A 69 -16.34 1.17 -4.76
C ARG A 69 -16.38 0.29 -6.01
N ALA A 70 -15.26 0.15 -6.72
CA ALA A 70 -15.17 -0.75 -7.85
C ALA A 70 -15.45 -2.21 -7.44
N ALA A 71 -14.90 -2.66 -6.32
CA ALA A 71 -15.15 -4.00 -5.77
C ALA A 71 -16.63 -4.24 -5.46
N VAL A 72 -17.31 -3.26 -4.84
CA VAL A 72 -18.76 -3.34 -4.58
C VAL A 72 -19.56 -3.45 -5.87
N ILE A 73 -19.23 -2.65 -6.89
CA ILE A 73 -19.90 -2.67 -8.18
C ILE A 73 -19.72 -4.04 -8.87
N VAL A 74 -18.48 -4.56 -8.90
CA VAL A 74 -18.18 -5.88 -9.48
C VAL A 74 -18.98 -6.96 -8.76
N THR A 75 -19.04 -6.93 -7.44
CA THR A 75 -19.83 -7.88 -6.65
C THR A 75 -21.32 -7.77 -6.99
N ALA A 76 -21.86 -6.55 -7.04
CA ALA A 76 -23.28 -6.34 -7.33
C ALA A 76 -23.71 -6.77 -8.75
N VAL A 77 -22.79 -6.65 -9.72
CA VAL A 77 -23.07 -7.01 -11.12
C VAL A 77 -22.88 -8.50 -11.39
N MET A 78 -21.88 -9.11 -10.77
CA MET A 78 -21.45 -10.48 -11.10
C MET A 78 -22.01 -11.55 -10.16
N PHE A 79 -22.48 -11.19 -8.96
CA PHE A 79 -23.11 -12.15 -8.06
C PHE A 79 -24.62 -12.22 -8.31
N PRO A 80 -25.18 -13.41 -8.58
CA PRO A 80 -26.62 -13.59 -8.71
C PRO A 80 -27.31 -13.30 -7.36
N THR A 81 -28.48 -12.72 -7.44
CA THR A 81 -29.33 -12.38 -6.29
C THR A 81 -29.82 -13.62 -5.52
N ASP A 82 -29.76 -14.78 -6.10
CA ASP A 82 -30.33 -16.04 -5.58
C ASP A 82 -29.39 -16.81 -4.63
N GLY A 83 -28.22 -16.23 -4.32
CA GLY A 83 -27.42 -16.63 -3.15
C GLY A 83 -26.50 -17.84 -3.30
N ASN A 84 -26.55 -18.61 -4.38
CA ASN A 84 -25.72 -19.78 -4.62
C ASN A 84 -25.01 -19.70 -5.99
N PRO A 85 -23.82 -19.05 -6.05
CA PRO A 85 -23.09 -18.96 -7.31
C PRO A 85 -22.61 -20.34 -7.77
N THR A 86 -22.73 -20.61 -9.05
CA THR A 86 -22.10 -21.76 -9.69
C THR A 86 -20.58 -21.61 -9.67
N THR A 87 -19.85 -22.73 -9.84
CA THR A 87 -18.38 -22.70 -9.92
C THR A 87 -17.86 -21.82 -11.06
N ALA A 88 -18.59 -21.76 -12.19
CA ALA A 88 -18.23 -20.91 -13.33
C ALA A 88 -18.44 -19.43 -13.03
N GLU A 89 -19.52 -19.04 -12.35
CA GLU A 89 -19.77 -17.67 -11.90
C GLU A 89 -18.74 -17.22 -10.87
N LEU A 90 -18.39 -18.09 -9.92
CA LEU A 90 -17.35 -17.81 -8.95
C LEU A 90 -15.99 -17.62 -9.63
N ALA A 91 -15.62 -18.49 -10.58
CA ALA A 91 -14.37 -18.37 -11.32
C ALA A 91 -14.32 -17.06 -12.13
N SER A 92 -15.42 -16.69 -12.79
CA SER A 92 -15.53 -15.43 -13.54
C SER A 92 -15.40 -14.21 -12.60
N PHE A 93 -16.08 -14.22 -11.46
CA PHE A 93 -15.98 -13.19 -10.45
C PHE A 93 -14.54 -13.02 -9.92
N LEU A 94 -13.89 -14.13 -9.59
CA LEU A 94 -12.50 -14.10 -9.13
C LEU A 94 -11.54 -13.59 -10.21
N ALA A 95 -11.72 -14.01 -11.47
CA ALA A 95 -10.88 -13.56 -12.58
C ALA A 95 -11.03 -12.04 -12.83
N PHE A 96 -12.27 -11.56 -12.96
CA PHE A 96 -12.55 -10.13 -13.15
C PHE A 96 -12.13 -9.28 -11.95
N GLY A 97 -12.50 -9.71 -10.75
CA GLY A 97 -12.16 -9.03 -9.50
C GLY A 97 -10.65 -8.95 -9.29
N SER A 98 -9.93 -10.04 -9.56
CA SER A 98 -8.45 -10.05 -9.50
C SER A 98 -7.83 -9.15 -10.56
N GLY A 99 -8.37 -9.11 -11.77
CA GLY A 99 -7.91 -8.21 -12.84
C GLY A 99 -8.02 -6.74 -12.44
N ILE A 100 -9.18 -6.33 -11.94
CA ILE A 100 -9.42 -4.97 -11.44
C ILE A 100 -8.52 -4.69 -10.24
N GLY A 101 -8.44 -5.62 -9.27
CA GLY A 101 -7.57 -5.51 -8.12
C GLY A 101 -6.09 -5.34 -8.50
N ALA A 102 -5.62 -6.07 -9.52
CA ALA A 102 -4.26 -5.95 -10.04
C ALA A 102 -3.96 -4.56 -10.62
N ILE A 103 -4.93 -3.93 -11.30
CA ILE A 103 -4.78 -2.56 -11.82
C ILE A 103 -4.59 -1.58 -10.64
N PHE A 104 -5.46 -1.65 -9.64
CA PHE A 104 -5.34 -0.78 -8.45
C PHE A 104 -4.05 -1.06 -7.65
N ALA A 105 -3.64 -2.32 -7.53
CA ALA A 105 -2.38 -2.69 -6.91
C ALA A 105 -1.19 -2.10 -7.67
N ALA A 106 -1.18 -2.15 -9.00
CA ALA A 106 -0.14 -1.56 -9.83
C ALA A 106 -0.08 -0.03 -9.71
N VAL A 107 -1.24 0.64 -9.66
CA VAL A 107 -1.32 2.09 -9.42
C VAL A 107 -0.76 2.44 -8.05
N THR A 108 -1.21 1.75 -6.99
CA THR A 108 -0.75 1.96 -5.62
C THR A 108 0.75 1.71 -5.49
N PHE A 109 1.25 0.59 -6.05
CA PHE A 109 2.67 0.26 -6.08
C PHE A 109 3.48 1.36 -6.79
N SER A 110 3.05 1.79 -7.97
CA SER A 110 3.74 2.82 -8.73
C SER A 110 3.80 4.16 -7.99
N ALA A 111 2.72 4.52 -7.32
CA ALA A 111 2.65 5.75 -6.53
C ALA A 111 3.50 5.68 -5.26
N SER A 112 3.66 4.50 -4.64
CA SER A 112 4.26 4.35 -3.31
C SER A 112 5.71 3.86 -3.30
N ALA A 113 6.17 3.17 -4.36
CA ALA A 113 7.46 2.46 -4.38
C ALA A 113 8.66 3.32 -3.94
N PHE A 114 8.72 4.57 -4.37
CA PHE A 114 9.82 5.49 -4.05
C PHE A 114 9.39 6.77 -3.33
N SER A 115 8.08 7.02 -3.17
CA SER A 115 7.57 8.29 -2.65
C SER A 115 7.96 8.55 -1.21
N LEU A 116 7.75 7.58 -0.31
CA LEU A 116 8.10 7.77 1.12
C LEU A 116 9.59 8.01 1.35
N PRO A 117 10.52 7.21 0.79
CA PRO A 117 11.94 7.51 0.88
C PRO A 117 12.31 8.89 0.34
N MET A 118 11.67 9.32 -0.75
CA MET A 118 11.95 10.64 -1.35
C MET A 118 11.47 11.78 -0.46
N ILE A 119 10.25 11.70 0.10
CA ILE A 119 9.72 12.70 1.03
C ILE A 119 10.65 12.84 2.24
N MET A 120 11.14 11.73 2.77
CA MET A 120 11.95 11.72 3.98
C MET A 120 13.40 12.14 3.79
N HIS A 121 14.03 11.69 2.69
CA HIS A 121 15.48 11.91 2.50
C HIS A 121 15.79 13.11 1.62
N ARG A 122 14.87 13.53 0.74
CA ARG A 122 15.10 14.62 -0.23
C ARG A 122 14.30 15.88 0.05
N ASP A 123 13.48 15.90 1.11
CA ASP A 123 12.61 17.03 1.47
C ASP A 123 11.73 17.54 0.29
N VAL A 124 11.30 16.63 -0.60
CA VAL A 124 10.40 16.96 -1.71
C VAL A 124 8.95 16.87 -1.28
N ASP A 125 8.09 17.64 -1.94
CA ASP A 125 6.65 17.58 -1.73
C ASP A 125 6.05 16.24 -2.22
N SER A 126 4.90 15.87 -1.68
CA SER A 126 4.25 14.58 -1.95
C SER A 126 3.88 14.40 -3.42
N VAL A 127 3.44 15.47 -4.11
CA VAL A 127 3.04 15.40 -5.51
C VAL A 127 4.26 15.10 -6.39
N THR A 128 5.36 15.81 -6.18
CA THR A 128 6.64 15.58 -6.89
C THR A 128 7.16 14.17 -6.60
N ALA A 129 7.08 13.70 -5.35
CA ALA A 129 7.49 12.35 -4.96
C ALA A 129 6.67 11.29 -5.69
N ILE A 130 5.33 11.41 -5.73
CA ILE A 130 4.43 10.46 -6.41
C ILE A 130 4.70 10.44 -7.92
N VAL A 131 4.77 11.59 -8.56
CA VAL A 131 5.02 11.68 -10.02
C VAL A 131 6.38 11.08 -10.36
N THR A 132 7.39 11.35 -9.56
CA THR A 132 8.74 10.80 -9.76
C THR A 132 8.75 9.29 -9.54
N SER A 133 8.04 8.78 -8.51
CA SER A 133 7.89 7.35 -8.26
C SER A 133 7.24 6.64 -9.44
N VAL A 134 6.12 7.14 -9.95
CA VAL A 134 5.43 6.59 -11.13
C VAL A 134 6.36 6.56 -12.34
N ASN A 135 7.06 7.68 -12.63
CA ASN A 135 8.01 7.73 -13.74
C ASN A 135 9.17 6.74 -13.59
N ALA A 136 9.70 6.57 -12.37
CA ALA A 136 10.78 5.63 -12.09
C ALA A 136 10.32 4.18 -12.34
N VAL A 137 9.13 3.82 -11.89
CA VAL A 137 8.52 2.50 -12.13
C VAL A 137 8.29 2.26 -13.62
N LEU A 138 7.71 3.23 -14.34
CA LEU A 138 7.42 3.10 -15.77
C LEU A 138 8.69 3.00 -16.63
N ARG A 139 9.78 3.64 -16.22
CA ARG A 139 11.07 3.55 -16.91
C ARG A 139 11.82 2.26 -16.63
N ASN A 140 11.56 1.61 -15.50
CA ASN A 140 12.28 0.42 -15.04
C ASN A 140 11.35 -0.79 -14.87
N LYS A 141 10.43 -1.00 -15.80
CA LYS A 141 9.35 -2.00 -15.69
C LYS A 141 9.85 -3.40 -15.31
N GLY A 142 10.94 -3.87 -15.92
CA GLY A 142 11.50 -5.20 -15.66
C GLY A 142 11.95 -5.37 -14.21
N ALA A 143 12.76 -4.45 -13.70
CA ALA A 143 13.22 -4.47 -12.31
C ALA A 143 12.05 -4.32 -11.33
N MET A 144 11.08 -3.47 -11.67
CA MET A 144 9.90 -3.24 -10.82
C MET A 144 8.94 -4.43 -10.80
N LEU A 145 8.81 -5.19 -11.89
CA LEU A 145 8.06 -6.44 -11.91
C LEU A 145 8.70 -7.51 -11.02
N VAL A 146 10.03 -7.64 -11.05
CA VAL A 146 10.76 -8.54 -10.14
C VAL A 146 10.54 -8.13 -8.69
N TRP A 147 10.64 -6.84 -8.39
CA TRP A 147 10.39 -6.31 -7.05
C TRP A 147 8.96 -6.58 -6.56
N LEU A 148 7.97 -6.32 -7.42
CA LEU A 148 6.57 -6.61 -7.13
C LEU A 148 6.35 -8.11 -6.90
N ALA A 149 6.95 -8.98 -7.73
CA ALA A 149 6.87 -10.42 -7.58
C ALA A 149 7.45 -10.89 -6.23
N MET A 150 8.58 -10.31 -5.80
CA MET A 150 9.17 -10.59 -4.47
C MET A 150 8.24 -10.20 -3.33
N ILE A 151 7.58 -9.03 -3.42
CA ILE A 151 6.59 -8.58 -2.42
C ILE A 151 5.41 -9.53 -2.37
N VAL A 152 4.83 -9.89 -3.52
CA VAL A 152 3.70 -10.81 -3.60
C VAL A 152 4.08 -12.18 -3.04
N PHE A 153 5.27 -12.68 -3.36
CA PHE A 153 5.79 -13.95 -2.83
C PHE A 153 5.95 -13.90 -1.31
N ALA A 154 6.55 -12.85 -0.78
CA ALA A 154 6.70 -12.66 0.66
C ALA A 154 5.34 -12.59 1.38
N LEU A 155 4.38 -11.86 0.80
CA LEU A 155 3.02 -11.79 1.35
C LEU A 155 2.32 -13.16 1.32
N ALA A 156 2.47 -13.91 0.21
CA ALA A 156 1.91 -15.26 0.10
C ALA A 156 2.49 -16.21 1.17
N LEU A 157 3.80 -16.17 1.37
CA LEU A 157 4.46 -16.91 2.46
C LEU A 157 3.94 -16.47 3.83
N GLY A 158 3.77 -15.16 4.04
CA GLY A 158 3.19 -14.62 5.26
C GLY A 158 1.80 -15.19 5.54
N VAL A 159 0.93 -15.19 4.55
CA VAL A 159 -0.43 -15.74 4.70
C VAL A 159 -0.40 -17.24 5.02
N VAL A 160 0.41 -18.02 4.28
CA VAL A 160 0.54 -19.48 4.50
C VAL A 160 1.09 -19.81 5.88
N THR A 161 2.01 -18.99 6.41
CA THR A 161 2.62 -19.17 7.73
C THR A 161 1.90 -18.43 8.86
N ALA A 162 0.67 -17.97 8.64
CA ALA A 162 -0.07 -17.13 9.57
C ALA A 162 0.76 -15.92 10.07
N PHE A 163 1.50 -15.29 9.17
CA PHE A 163 2.41 -14.15 9.37
C PHE A 163 3.65 -14.40 10.23
N VAL A 164 3.84 -15.61 10.78
CA VAL A 164 5.05 -15.95 11.54
C VAL A 164 6.29 -15.90 10.64
N GLY A 165 6.17 -16.31 9.38
CA GLY A 165 7.27 -16.29 8.40
C GLY A 165 7.72 -14.89 7.94
N LEU A 166 7.07 -13.80 8.36
CA LEU A 166 7.50 -12.43 8.08
C LEU A 166 8.37 -11.83 9.20
N ILE A 167 8.60 -12.58 10.28
CA ILE A 167 9.39 -12.14 11.43
C ILE A 167 10.89 -12.43 11.22
N VAL A 168 11.26 -13.24 10.24
CA VAL A 168 12.64 -13.70 9.95
C VAL A 168 13.37 -12.73 9.03
#